data_102197a18dd0027ff86d10092fb26a11
#
_entry.id   102197a18dd0027ff86d10092fb26a11
#
_cell.length_a   1.000
_cell.length_b   1.000
_cell.length_c   1.000
_cell.angle_alpha   90.00
_cell.angle_beta   90.00
_cell.angle_gamma   90.00
#
_symmetry.space_group_name_H-M   'P 1'
#
loop_
_entity.id
_entity.type
_entity.pdbx_description
1 polymer ?
#
loop_
_entity_poly.entity_id
_entity_poly.type
_entity_poly.pdbx_seq_one_letter_code
_entity_poly.pdbx_strand_id
1 'polypeptide(L)'
;PGNFAVQNSDLVVAIGTRISIRQVGYGYDTWAREAKVIMVDIDKSEMMKHTLHVDKAVWADAKDFLEKVNEIAEDKVFNNQKWLDICQNWKHKYPVTLDRHWNNGGEFANVFAFIKYLSDQLPEESYTAVSNGACCVVGHQNYTIKSGTRFIINSAIASMGYGLPAAIGLCVADGRKDTICLEGDGSIMMNLQELQTIVTNNLPIKLFLINNQGYHSIRLTQNNIFSEHSKVGIGPESHDLSFPEFSKIAEAFGFPYYSAHNNDDMKKVVDEVLAKPGFVFCEIFTDTTQVWEPKSSARRLEDGTIVSPPLEDLAPFLPREELRENLYIKPLDGE
;
A
#
# COMPACT_ATOMS: atom_id res chain seq x y z
N PRO A 1 13.68 -1.66 -1.47
CA PRO A 1 14.60 -1.33 -2.57
C PRO A 1 14.33 0.05 -3.15
N GLY A 2 13.06 0.45 -3.41
CA GLY A 2 12.76 1.75 -4.01
C GLY A 2 13.28 2.95 -3.21
N ASN A 3 13.22 2.89 -1.89
CA ASN A 3 13.76 3.95 -1.03
C ASN A 3 15.28 4.10 -1.21
N PHE A 4 16.03 3.00 -1.25
CA PHE A 4 17.47 3.05 -1.52
C PHE A 4 17.76 3.67 -2.89
N ALA A 5 16.99 3.32 -3.92
CA ALA A 5 17.17 3.88 -5.25
C ALA A 5 16.93 5.41 -5.26
N VAL A 6 15.85 5.89 -4.65
CA VAL A 6 15.55 7.32 -4.59
C VAL A 6 16.58 8.08 -3.76
N GLN A 7 16.91 7.58 -2.56
CA GLN A 7 17.82 8.28 -1.65
C GLN A 7 19.25 8.36 -2.16
N ASN A 8 19.71 7.35 -2.91
CA ASN A 8 21.06 7.31 -3.47
C ASN A 8 21.17 7.88 -4.91
N SER A 9 20.09 8.43 -5.45
CA SER A 9 20.12 9.04 -6.79
C SER A 9 20.77 10.42 -6.78
N ASP A 10 21.46 10.78 -7.85
CA ASP A 10 21.92 12.13 -8.15
C ASP A 10 20.88 12.95 -8.94
N LEU A 11 19.91 12.28 -9.56
CA LEU A 11 18.78 12.86 -10.26
C LEU A 11 17.50 12.07 -10.04
N VAL A 12 16.45 12.75 -9.62
CA VAL A 12 15.09 12.22 -9.54
C VAL A 12 14.19 12.98 -10.51
N VAL A 13 13.54 12.27 -11.41
CA VAL A 13 12.53 12.84 -12.32
C VAL A 13 11.17 12.30 -11.94
N ALA A 14 10.34 13.12 -11.34
CA ALA A 14 9.00 12.77 -10.89
C ALA A 14 7.97 13.23 -11.93
N ILE A 15 7.31 12.28 -12.61
CA ILE A 15 6.38 12.56 -13.71
C ILE A 15 4.98 12.14 -13.32
N GLY A 16 4.07 13.11 -13.12
CA GLY A 16 2.64 12.88 -12.81
C GLY A 16 2.39 12.12 -11.50
N THR A 17 3.33 12.20 -10.54
CA THR A 17 3.29 11.35 -9.33
C THR A 17 2.86 12.07 -8.07
N ARG A 18 2.62 13.34 -8.04
CA ARG A 18 2.31 14.17 -6.88
C ARG A 18 3.37 14.13 -5.75
N ILE A 19 4.21 13.15 -5.67
CA ILE A 19 5.20 12.91 -4.59
C ILE A 19 4.53 13.09 -3.22
N SER A 20 3.59 12.20 -2.89
CA SER A 20 2.78 12.29 -1.69
C SER A 20 3.55 11.83 -0.44
N ILE A 21 3.00 12.12 0.74
CA ILE A 21 3.54 11.67 2.03
C ILE A 21 3.78 10.15 2.10
N ARG A 22 3.03 9.36 1.33
CA ARG A 22 3.22 7.90 1.23
C ARG A 22 4.53 7.53 0.54
N GLN A 23 5.06 8.42 -0.29
CA GLN A 23 6.33 8.21 -1.01
C GLN A 23 7.51 8.81 -0.23
N VAL A 24 7.32 9.94 0.44
CA VAL A 24 8.42 10.71 1.05
C VAL A 24 8.51 10.55 2.57
N GLY A 25 7.47 10.03 3.23
CA GLY A 25 7.38 10.01 4.68
C GLY A 25 7.18 11.40 5.28
N TYR A 26 7.50 11.57 6.55
CA TYR A 26 7.35 12.84 7.28
C TYR A 26 8.63 13.67 7.34
N GLY A 27 9.78 13.07 7.04
CA GLY A 27 11.09 13.73 7.00
C GLY A 27 11.35 14.36 5.64
N TYR A 28 10.61 15.40 5.27
CA TYR A 28 10.66 16.00 3.93
C TYR A 28 12.06 16.47 3.54
N ASP A 29 12.82 17.01 4.48
CA ASP A 29 14.17 17.54 4.25
C ASP A 29 15.20 16.43 3.96
N THR A 30 14.89 15.21 4.33
CA THR A 30 15.79 14.06 4.12
C THR A 30 15.51 13.29 2.84
N TRP A 31 14.38 13.56 2.18
CA TRP A 31 13.99 12.87 0.95
C TRP A 31 14.84 13.35 -0.24
N ALA A 32 15.46 12.41 -0.95
CA ALA A 32 16.29 12.67 -2.13
C ALA A 32 17.30 13.81 -1.91
N ARG A 33 17.87 13.90 -0.70
CA ARG A 33 18.64 15.07 -0.20
C ARG A 33 19.88 15.42 -1.02
N GLU A 34 20.47 14.47 -1.72
CA GLU A 34 21.64 14.67 -2.58
C GLU A 34 21.27 14.76 -4.08
N ALA A 35 20.03 14.48 -4.44
CA ALA A 35 19.57 14.48 -5.81
C ALA A 35 19.12 15.86 -6.28
N LYS A 36 19.30 16.14 -7.57
CA LYS A 36 18.51 17.15 -8.26
C LYS A 36 17.12 16.58 -8.54
N VAL A 37 16.08 17.34 -8.22
CA VAL A 37 14.68 16.93 -8.39
C VAL A 37 14.02 17.72 -9.51
N ILE A 38 13.60 17.02 -10.56
CA ILE A 38 12.75 17.56 -11.63
C ILE A 38 11.34 17.04 -11.40
N MET A 39 10.37 17.93 -11.27
CA MET A 39 8.96 17.56 -11.12
C MET A 39 8.19 18.00 -12.35
N VAL A 40 7.49 17.03 -12.97
CA VAL A 40 6.63 17.24 -14.12
C VAL A 40 5.21 16.93 -13.70
N ASP A 41 4.33 17.92 -13.75
CA ASP A 41 2.94 17.74 -13.38
C ASP A 41 2.03 18.68 -14.19
N ILE A 42 0.77 18.27 -14.37
CA ILE A 42 -0.27 19.08 -15.00
C ILE A 42 -0.87 20.08 -14.00
N ASP A 43 -0.78 19.79 -12.71
CA ASP A 43 -1.24 20.64 -11.62
C ASP A 43 -0.10 21.50 -11.08
N LYS A 44 -0.20 22.81 -11.30
CA LYS A 44 0.79 23.79 -10.80
C LYS A 44 0.89 23.78 -9.27
N SER A 45 -0.21 23.52 -8.56
CA SER A 45 -0.21 23.54 -7.11
C SER A 45 0.63 22.39 -6.51
N GLU A 46 0.68 21.25 -7.19
CA GLU A 46 1.54 20.13 -6.81
C GLU A 46 3.04 20.49 -6.90
N MET A 47 3.42 21.26 -7.90
CA MET A 47 4.81 21.71 -8.10
C MET A 47 5.23 22.84 -7.16
N MET A 48 4.28 23.54 -6.56
CA MET A 48 4.51 24.68 -5.66
C MET A 48 4.49 24.28 -4.18
N LYS A 49 4.52 23.00 -3.86
CA LYS A 49 4.58 22.52 -2.48
C LYS A 49 5.82 23.06 -1.76
N HIS A 50 5.62 23.57 -0.55
CA HIS A 50 6.71 24.03 0.29
C HIS A 50 7.40 22.92 1.08
N THR A 51 6.87 21.69 1.00
CA THR A 51 7.36 20.54 1.77
C THR A 51 8.50 19.79 1.10
N LEU A 52 8.69 19.97 -0.21
CA LEU A 52 9.69 19.25 -0.98
C LEU A 52 10.64 20.20 -1.69
N HIS A 53 11.90 19.81 -1.73
CA HIS A 53 12.87 20.45 -2.60
C HIS A 53 12.60 20.05 -4.05
N VAL A 54 12.42 21.04 -4.94
CA VAL A 54 12.24 20.85 -6.38
C VAL A 54 13.17 21.84 -7.10
N ASP A 55 14.21 21.32 -7.76
CA ASP A 55 15.15 22.16 -8.52
C ASP A 55 14.52 22.70 -9.79
N LYS A 56 13.69 21.89 -10.45
CA LYS A 56 13.03 22.29 -11.68
C LYS A 56 11.61 21.76 -11.76
N ALA A 57 10.65 22.67 -11.79
CA ALA A 57 9.26 22.40 -12.08
C ALA A 57 8.98 22.53 -13.59
N VAL A 58 8.32 21.52 -14.18
CA VAL A 58 7.90 21.51 -15.58
C VAL A 58 6.41 21.34 -15.62
N TRP A 59 5.70 22.37 -15.99
CA TRP A 59 4.24 22.33 -16.16
C TRP A 59 3.90 21.76 -17.52
N ALA A 60 3.56 20.48 -17.55
CA ALA A 60 3.24 19.76 -18.79
C ALA A 60 2.38 18.54 -18.49
N ASP A 61 1.65 18.08 -19.50
CA ASP A 61 1.09 16.74 -19.51
C ASP A 61 2.21 15.70 -19.55
N ALA A 62 2.05 14.60 -18.81
CA ALA A 62 3.07 13.55 -18.72
C ALA A 62 3.37 12.90 -20.08
N LYS A 63 2.36 12.73 -20.94
CA LYS A 63 2.53 12.17 -22.28
C LYS A 63 3.35 13.10 -23.16
N ASP A 64 3.00 14.39 -23.21
CA ASP A 64 3.70 15.39 -24.02
C ASP A 64 5.17 15.51 -23.61
N PHE A 65 5.43 15.48 -22.28
CA PHE A 65 6.77 15.50 -21.75
C PHE A 65 7.57 14.26 -22.17
N LEU A 66 6.99 13.05 -22.03
CA LEU A 66 7.65 11.80 -22.39
C LEU A 66 7.91 11.68 -23.89
N GLU A 67 6.96 12.09 -24.73
CA GLU A 67 7.14 12.14 -26.20
C GLU A 67 8.32 13.06 -26.57
N LYS A 68 8.40 14.24 -25.92
CA LYS A 68 9.49 15.17 -26.19
C LYS A 68 10.86 14.67 -25.68
N VAL A 69 10.89 14.02 -24.53
CA VAL A 69 12.12 13.38 -24.01
C VAL A 69 12.58 12.26 -24.94
N ASN A 70 11.68 11.41 -25.41
CA ASN A 70 12.00 10.34 -26.34
C ASN A 70 12.57 10.89 -27.66
N GLU A 71 11.95 11.93 -28.24
CA GLU A 71 12.45 12.62 -29.44
C GLU A 71 13.91 13.12 -29.25
N ILE A 72 14.18 13.78 -28.12
CA ILE A 72 15.52 14.32 -27.81
C ILE A 72 16.55 13.22 -27.54
N ALA A 73 16.08 12.07 -27.03
CA ALA A 73 16.91 10.95 -26.63
C ALA A 73 17.11 9.89 -27.75
N GLU A 74 16.47 10.04 -28.91
CA GLU A 74 16.42 9.02 -29.98
C GLU A 74 17.83 8.53 -30.39
N ASP A 75 18.79 9.45 -30.54
CA ASP A 75 20.17 9.14 -30.92
C ASP A 75 21.14 9.04 -29.73
N LYS A 76 20.65 8.98 -28.49
CA LYS A 76 21.49 8.99 -27.31
C LYS A 76 21.67 7.59 -26.73
N VAL A 77 22.91 7.26 -26.42
CA VAL A 77 23.27 6.04 -25.71
C VAL A 77 23.52 6.38 -24.24
N PHE A 78 22.70 5.80 -23.35
CA PHE A 78 22.87 5.93 -21.91
C PHE A 78 23.54 4.67 -21.36
N ASN A 79 24.66 4.83 -20.67
CA ASN A 79 25.37 3.73 -20.04
C ASN A 79 25.19 3.77 -18.52
N ASN A 80 24.06 3.29 -18.06
CA ASN A 80 23.70 3.24 -16.65
C ASN A 80 23.71 1.82 -16.07
N GLN A 81 24.42 0.87 -16.73
CA GLN A 81 24.38 -0.54 -16.35
C GLN A 81 24.76 -0.77 -14.89
N LYS A 82 25.82 -0.09 -14.42
CA LYS A 82 26.27 -0.20 -13.02
C LYS A 82 25.14 0.19 -12.02
N TRP A 83 24.39 1.26 -12.32
CA TRP A 83 23.28 1.69 -11.47
C TRP A 83 22.11 0.70 -11.53
N LEU A 84 21.80 0.20 -12.71
CA LEU A 84 20.78 -0.84 -12.88
C LEU A 84 21.12 -2.10 -12.09
N ASP A 85 22.37 -2.55 -12.13
CA ASP A 85 22.84 -3.71 -11.38
C ASP A 85 22.69 -3.52 -9.86
N ILE A 86 23.00 -2.33 -9.35
CA ILE A 86 22.80 -1.96 -7.94
C ILE A 86 21.30 -2.02 -7.58
N CYS A 87 20.44 -1.39 -8.37
CA CYS A 87 19.00 -1.40 -8.14
C CYS A 87 18.41 -2.81 -8.20
N GLN A 88 18.84 -3.64 -9.13
CA GLN A 88 18.44 -5.04 -9.23
C GLN A 88 18.91 -5.86 -8.02
N ASN A 89 20.13 -5.63 -7.55
CA ASN A 89 20.62 -6.26 -6.34
C ASN A 89 19.76 -5.91 -5.12
N TRP A 90 19.40 -4.64 -4.90
CA TRP A 90 18.48 -4.26 -3.83
C TRP A 90 17.11 -4.91 -3.98
N LYS A 91 16.58 -5.00 -5.21
CA LYS A 91 15.30 -5.66 -5.46
C LYS A 91 15.32 -7.15 -5.07
N HIS A 92 16.43 -7.85 -5.32
CA HIS A 92 16.58 -9.25 -4.93
C HIS A 92 16.85 -9.42 -3.43
N LYS A 93 17.71 -8.56 -2.86
CA LYS A 93 18.12 -8.66 -1.45
C LYS A 93 16.99 -8.29 -0.48
N TYR A 94 16.11 -7.36 -0.88
CA TYR A 94 15.03 -6.83 -0.03
C TYR A 94 13.65 -6.99 -0.69
N PRO A 95 13.16 -8.20 -0.93
CA PRO A 95 11.81 -8.41 -1.44
C PRO A 95 10.78 -7.92 -0.40
N VAL A 96 9.64 -7.42 -0.88
CA VAL A 96 8.56 -6.94 0.01
C VAL A 96 7.90 -8.10 0.76
N THR A 97 7.62 -9.20 0.04
CA THR A 97 7.10 -10.42 0.67
C THR A 97 8.26 -11.36 0.98
N LEU A 98 8.48 -11.59 2.26
CA LEU A 98 9.56 -12.43 2.78
C LEU A 98 9.08 -13.87 3.00
N ASP A 99 10.01 -14.83 3.08
CA ASP A 99 9.70 -16.24 3.35
C ASP A 99 8.87 -16.43 4.63
N ARG A 100 9.14 -15.64 5.67
CA ARG A 100 8.35 -15.66 6.91
C ARG A 100 6.91 -15.21 6.74
N HIS A 101 6.57 -14.45 5.70
CA HIS A 101 5.20 -14.07 5.39
C HIS A 101 4.44 -15.25 4.78
N TRP A 102 5.10 -16.08 3.97
CA TRP A 102 4.53 -17.29 3.39
C TRP A 102 4.44 -18.43 4.40
N ASN A 103 5.48 -18.59 5.20
CA ASN A 103 5.68 -19.68 6.16
C ASN A 103 5.56 -19.14 7.59
N ASN A 104 4.47 -18.45 7.89
CA ASN A 104 4.26 -17.83 9.19
C ASN A 104 3.94 -18.82 10.32
N GLY A 105 3.70 -20.10 9.99
CA GLY A 105 3.41 -21.18 10.96
C GLY A 105 2.15 -20.95 11.80
N GLY A 106 1.35 -19.95 11.40
CA GLY A 106 0.30 -19.38 12.20
C GLY A 106 -1.10 -19.90 11.89
N GLU A 107 -1.99 -19.57 12.80
CA GLU A 107 -3.43 -19.81 12.67
C GLU A 107 -4.12 -18.76 11.80
N PHE A 108 -3.39 -17.70 11.39
CA PHE A 108 -3.89 -16.56 10.62
C PHE A 108 -3.21 -16.45 9.26
N ALA A 109 -3.94 -15.92 8.28
CA ALA A 109 -3.37 -15.54 7.00
C ALA A 109 -2.46 -14.29 7.19
N ASN A 110 -1.38 -14.25 6.41
CA ASN A 110 -0.49 -13.11 6.42
C ASN A 110 -0.92 -12.11 5.33
N VAL A 111 -1.10 -10.84 5.70
CA VAL A 111 -1.60 -9.83 4.77
C VAL A 111 -0.66 -9.58 3.57
N PHE A 112 0.68 -9.69 3.75
CA PHE A 112 1.63 -9.57 2.63
C PHE A 112 1.50 -10.74 1.66
N ALA A 113 1.43 -11.97 2.20
CA ALA A 113 1.22 -13.17 1.40
C ALA A 113 -0.12 -13.11 0.66
N PHE A 114 -1.18 -12.65 1.32
CA PHE A 114 -2.51 -12.51 0.71
C PHE A 114 -2.51 -11.52 -0.47
N ILE A 115 -2.06 -10.28 -0.26
CA ILE A 115 -2.04 -9.25 -1.31
C ILE A 115 -1.18 -9.67 -2.50
N LYS A 116 -0.02 -10.28 -2.22
CA LYS A 116 0.87 -10.79 -3.27
C LYS A 116 0.20 -11.92 -4.05
N TYR A 117 -0.34 -12.92 -3.36
CA TYR A 117 -1.00 -14.05 -4.01
C TYR A 117 -2.19 -13.60 -4.86
N LEU A 118 -3.11 -12.84 -4.26
CA LEU A 118 -4.28 -12.33 -4.98
C LEU A 118 -3.88 -11.59 -6.26
N SER A 119 -2.97 -10.61 -6.16
CA SER A 119 -2.58 -9.81 -7.31
C SER A 119 -1.84 -10.59 -8.39
N ASP A 120 -1.11 -11.64 -8.02
CA ASP A 120 -0.46 -12.54 -8.97
C ASP A 120 -1.46 -13.42 -9.73
N GLN A 121 -2.59 -13.83 -9.10
CA GLN A 121 -3.65 -14.62 -9.76
C GLN A 121 -4.52 -13.78 -10.71
N LEU A 122 -4.60 -12.47 -10.51
CA LEU A 122 -5.44 -11.62 -11.36
C LEU A 122 -4.88 -11.53 -12.79
N PRO A 123 -5.75 -11.47 -13.82
CA PRO A 123 -5.32 -11.27 -15.20
C PRO A 123 -4.81 -9.85 -15.44
N GLU A 124 -4.24 -9.61 -16.61
CA GLU A 124 -4.06 -8.26 -17.16
C GLU A 124 -5.42 -7.55 -17.27
N GLU A 125 -5.40 -6.22 -17.34
CA GLU A 125 -6.63 -5.39 -17.41
C GLU A 125 -7.60 -5.59 -16.24
N SER A 126 -7.12 -6.07 -15.09
CA SER A 126 -7.92 -6.23 -13.87
C SER A 126 -8.13 -4.92 -13.13
N TYR A 127 -9.26 -4.81 -12.45
CA TYR A 127 -9.65 -3.61 -11.71
C TYR A 127 -9.83 -3.90 -10.23
N THR A 128 -9.13 -3.13 -9.39
CA THR A 128 -9.16 -3.27 -7.94
C THR A 128 -9.41 -1.92 -7.28
N ALA A 129 -10.48 -1.83 -6.52
CA ALA A 129 -10.74 -0.73 -5.60
C ALA A 129 -10.21 -1.08 -4.22
N VAL A 130 -9.50 -0.14 -3.60
CA VAL A 130 -8.77 -0.37 -2.36
C VAL A 130 -9.18 0.64 -1.31
N SER A 131 -9.58 0.14 -0.15
CA SER A 131 -9.89 0.93 1.02
C SER A 131 -8.60 1.38 1.74
N ASN A 132 -8.68 1.67 3.01
CA ASN A 132 -7.55 2.11 3.81
C ASN A 132 -6.97 1.01 4.74
N GLY A 133 -6.15 1.38 5.72
CA GLY A 133 -5.54 0.43 6.64
C GLY A 133 -4.59 -0.56 5.96
N ALA A 134 -4.71 -1.84 6.28
CA ALA A 134 -3.89 -2.90 5.71
C ALA A 134 -3.97 -2.96 4.17
N CYS A 135 -5.18 -2.82 3.62
CA CYS A 135 -5.42 -2.81 2.18
C CYS A 135 -4.62 -1.72 1.46
N CYS A 136 -4.60 -0.51 2.05
CA CYS A 136 -3.84 0.63 1.53
C CYS A 136 -2.33 0.42 1.67
N VAL A 137 -1.88 0.17 2.90
CA VAL A 137 -0.43 0.19 3.21
C VAL A 137 0.27 -0.98 2.54
N VAL A 138 -0.22 -2.21 2.74
CA VAL A 138 0.39 -3.39 2.15
C VAL A 138 0.10 -3.47 0.64
N GLY A 139 -1.08 -2.99 0.21
CA GLY A 139 -1.42 -2.89 -1.21
C GLY A 139 -0.43 -2.05 -2.00
N HIS A 140 -0.09 -0.84 -1.53
CA HIS A 140 0.92 0.00 -2.19
C HIS A 140 2.30 -0.65 -2.25
N GLN A 141 2.68 -1.40 -1.24
CA GLN A 141 3.99 -2.03 -1.16
C GLN A 141 4.12 -3.29 -2.01
N ASN A 142 3.03 -4.06 -2.16
CA ASN A 142 3.11 -5.47 -2.52
C ASN A 142 2.20 -5.93 -3.66
N TYR A 143 1.29 -5.08 -4.14
CA TYR A 143 0.39 -5.43 -5.22
C TYR A 143 1.13 -5.51 -6.56
N THR A 144 0.93 -6.61 -7.31
CA THR A 144 1.53 -6.79 -8.63
C THR A 144 0.70 -6.06 -9.68
N ILE A 145 1.25 -5.00 -10.25
CA ILE A 145 0.65 -4.26 -11.36
C ILE A 145 1.03 -4.93 -12.68
N LYS A 146 0.03 -5.32 -13.45
CA LYS A 146 0.15 -5.90 -14.80
C LYS A 146 -0.33 -4.89 -15.85
N SER A 147 -0.18 -5.21 -17.12
CA SER A 147 -0.67 -4.38 -18.23
C SER A 147 -2.17 -4.10 -18.07
N GLY A 148 -2.58 -2.84 -18.20
CA GLY A 148 -3.97 -2.41 -18.07
C GLY A 148 -4.59 -2.50 -16.67
N THR A 149 -3.85 -2.94 -15.64
CA THR A 149 -4.35 -2.99 -14.26
C THR A 149 -4.75 -1.59 -13.79
N ARG A 150 -5.94 -1.49 -13.18
CA ARG A 150 -6.42 -0.31 -12.46
C ARG A 150 -6.44 -0.60 -10.96
N PHE A 151 -5.54 0.03 -10.22
CA PHE A 151 -5.46 -0.02 -8.76
C PHE A 151 -5.91 1.33 -8.22
N ILE A 152 -7.19 1.42 -7.81
CA ILE A 152 -7.84 2.68 -7.44
C ILE A 152 -7.90 2.80 -5.92
N ILE A 153 -7.34 3.87 -5.40
CA ILE A 153 -7.23 4.10 -3.96
C ILE A 153 -7.33 5.58 -3.62
N ASN A 154 -7.94 5.90 -2.49
CA ASN A 154 -7.96 7.25 -1.92
C ASN A 154 -6.85 7.44 -0.87
N SER A 155 -5.59 7.36 -1.28
CA SER A 155 -4.45 7.42 -0.35
C SER A 155 -4.20 8.80 0.25
N ALA A 156 -4.62 9.87 -0.40
CA ALA A 156 -4.38 11.24 0.04
C ALA A 156 -5.17 11.60 1.31
N ILE A 157 -6.44 11.19 1.37
CA ILE A 157 -7.35 11.41 2.51
C ILE A 157 -7.51 10.14 3.33
N ALA A 158 -7.42 8.97 2.68
CA ALA A 158 -7.56 7.65 3.28
C ALA A 158 -8.89 7.47 4.03
N SER A 159 -10.00 7.92 3.43
CA SER A 159 -11.33 7.81 4.03
C SER A 159 -11.72 6.35 4.25
N MET A 160 -12.15 6.03 5.47
CA MET A 160 -12.81 4.75 5.74
C MET A 160 -14.15 4.67 4.98
N GLY A 161 -14.52 3.46 4.57
CA GLY A 161 -15.73 3.21 3.77
C GLY A 161 -15.63 3.58 2.30
N TYR A 162 -14.46 4.02 1.82
CA TYR A 162 -14.23 4.37 0.41
C TYR A 162 -14.27 3.14 -0.51
N GLY A 163 -13.71 2.00 -0.08
CA GLY A 163 -13.44 0.85 -0.94
C GLY A 163 -14.69 0.28 -1.61
N LEU A 164 -15.76 0.07 -0.83
CA LEU A 164 -16.99 -0.54 -1.34
C LEU A 164 -17.72 0.33 -2.38
N PRO A 165 -18.02 1.62 -2.13
CA PRO A 165 -18.58 2.52 -3.15
C PRO A 165 -17.67 2.70 -4.38
N ALA A 166 -16.36 2.74 -4.16
CA ALA A 166 -15.39 2.85 -5.26
C ALA A 166 -15.41 1.60 -6.16
N ALA A 167 -15.51 0.40 -5.57
CA ALA A 167 -15.63 -0.84 -6.32
C ALA A 167 -16.92 -0.87 -7.16
N ILE A 168 -18.03 -0.38 -6.62
CA ILE A 168 -19.30 -0.25 -7.34
C ILE A 168 -19.12 0.69 -8.54
N GLY A 169 -18.56 1.89 -8.31
CA GLY A 169 -18.33 2.87 -9.37
C GLY A 169 -17.39 2.33 -10.45
N LEU A 170 -16.31 1.66 -10.04
CA LEU A 170 -15.32 1.06 -10.94
C LEU A 170 -15.94 -0.06 -11.79
N CYS A 171 -16.69 -0.97 -11.16
CA CYS A 171 -17.40 -2.04 -11.85
C CYS A 171 -18.39 -1.53 -12.90
N VAL A 172 -19.16 -0.50 -12.57
CA VAL A 172 -20.13 0.11 -13.51
C VAL A 172 -19.41 0.82 -14.65
N ALA A 173 -18.32 1.54 -14.37
CA ALA A 173 -17.54 2.25 -15.37
C ALA A 173 -16.85 1.32 -16.37
N ASP A 174 -16.47 0.11 -15.94
CA ASP A 174 -15.84 -0.93 -16.79
C ASP A 174 -16.86 -1.85 -17.50
N GLY A 175 -18.10 -1.46 -17.57
CA GLY A 175 -19.14 -2.27 -18.23
C GLY A 175 -19.57 -3.50 -17.45
N ARG A 176 -19.43 -3.48 -16.13
CA ARG A 176 -19.82 -4.54 -15.18
C ARG A 176 -19.01 -5.83 -15.32
N LYS A 177 -17.71 -5.69 -15.52
CA LYS A 177 -16.76 -6.81 -15.44
C LYS A 177 -16.41 -7.14 -13.98
N ASP A 178 -15.79 -8.29 -13.78
CA ASP A 178 -15.29 -8.72 -12.48
C ASP A 178 -14.36 -7.66 -11.88
N THR A 179 -14.72 -7.18 -10.71
CA THR A 179 -14.01 -6.11 -10.00
C THR A 179 -13.62 -6.59 -8.60
N ILE A 180 -12.40 -6.34 -8.20
CA ILE A 180 -11.90 -6.66 -6.86
C ILE A 180 -12.14 -5.47 -5.93
N CYS A 181 -12.67 -5.75 -4.74
CA CYS A 181 -12.78 -4.80 -3.64
C CYS A 181 -11.92 -5.29 -2.47
N LEU A 182 -10.89 -4.53 -2.09
CA LEU A 182 -10.11 -4.77 -0.87
C LEU A 182 -10.61 -3.84 0.22
N GLU A 183 -11.18 -4.41 1.28
CA GLU A 183 -11.80 -3.66 2.37
C GLU A 183 -11.31 -4.15 3.73
N GLY A 184 -11.37 -3.32 4.76
CA GLY A 184 -11.06 -3.68 6.13
C GLY A 184 -12.32 -3.79 6.99
N ASP A 185 -12.27 -4.61 8.03
CA ASP A 185 -13.39 -4.88 8.95
C ASP A 185 -13.96 -3.62 9.62
N GLY A 186 -13.08 -2.70 10.04
CA GLY A 186 -13.53 -1.43 10.59
C GLY A 186 -14.00 -0.43 9.52
N SER A 187 -13.38 -0.45 8.36
CA SER A 187 -13.66 0.50 7.28
C SER A 187 -15.01 0.22 6.60
N ILE A 188 -15.36 -1.04 6.35
CA ILE A 188 -16.61 -1.42 5.70
C ILE A 188 -17.85 -0.95 6.49
N MET A 189 -17.71 -0.82 7.82
CA MET A 189 -18.81 -0.37 8.68
C MET A 189 -19.32 1.02 8.35
N MET A 190 -18.54 1.84 7.65
CA MET A 190 -18.94 3.19 7.25
C MET A 190 -19.96 3.22 6.11
N ASN A 191 -19.95 2.19 5.23
CA ASN A 191 -20.80 2.10 4.05
C ASN A 191 -21.35 0.68 3.83
N LEU A 192 -21.60 -0.04 4.91
CA LEU A 192 -22.06 -1.45 4.88
C LEU A 192 -23.35 -1.64 4.05
N GLN A 193 -24.23 -0.64 4.04
CA GLN A 193 -25.49 -0.65 3.27
C GLN A 193 -25.27 -0.77 1.76
N GLU A 194 -24.09 -0.44 1.25
CA GLU A 194 -23.77 -0.56 -0.18
C GLU A 194 -23.64 -2.00 -0.67
N LEU A 195 -23.60 -2.98 0.25
CA LEU A 195 -23.77 -4.38 -0.09
C LEU A 195 -25.11 -4.60 -0.82
N GLN A 196 -26.18 -3.90 -0.39
CA GLN A 196 -27.48 -4.00 -1.08
C GLN A 196 -27.43 -3.43 -2.50
N THR A 197 -26.64 -2.40 -2.73
CA THR A 197 -26.45 -1.83 -4.08
C THR A 197 -25.82 -2.86 -5.03
N ILE A 198 -24.84 -3.65 -4.56
CA ILE A 198 -24.21 -4.74 -5.31
C ILE A 198 -25.23 -5.82 -5.66
N VAL A 199 -25.98 -6.28 -4.67
CA VAL A 199 -26.99 -7.35 -4.86
C VAL A 199 -28.09 -6.91 -5.81
N THR A 200 -28.70 -5.72 -5.57
CA THR A 200 -29.79 -5.19 -6.39
C THR A 200 -29.41 -5.07 -7.85
N ASN A 201 -28.15 -4.68 -8.13
CA ASN A 201 -27.66 -4.47 -9.49
C ASN A 201 -26.91 -5.69 -10.06
N ASN A 202 -26.79 -6.77 -9.30
CA ASN A 202 -26.04 -7.97 -9.65
C ASN A 202 -24.63 -7.66 -10.18
N LEU A 203 -23.89 -6.84 -9.44
CA LEU A 203 -22.54 -6.42 -9.82
C LEU A 203 -21.51 -7.50 -9.47
N PRO A 204 -20.68 -7.94 -10.43
CA PRO A 204 -19.71 -9.02 -10.18
C PRO A 204 -18.49 -8.50 -9.40
N ILE A 205 -18.71 -8.19 -8.13
CA ILE A 205 -17.67 -7.68 -7.23
C ILE A 205 -17.18 -8.78 -6.29
N LYS A 206 -15.90 -9.07 -6.31
CA LYS A 206 -15.23 -9.95 -5.34
C LYS A 206 -14.74 -9.09 -4.17
N LEU A 207 -15.51 -9.06 -3.11
CA LEU A 207 -15.16 -8.34 -1.89
C LEU A 207 -14.26 -9.22 -1.02
N PHE A 208 -13.01 -8.82 -0.86
CA PHE A 208 -12.08 -9.39 0.09
C PHE A 208 -11.98 -8.49 1.32
N LEU A 209 -12.48 -8.96 2.45
CA LEU A 209 -12.46 -8.27 3.72
C LEU A 209 -11.25 -8.74 4.55
N ILE A 210 -10.29 -7.87 4.80
CA ILE A 210 -9.20 -8.14 5.73
C ILE A 210 -9.73 -7.92 7.15
N ASN A 211 -9.91 -9.01 7.89
CA ASN A 211 -10.31 -8.97 9.28
C ASN A 211 -9.10 -9.11 10.19
N ASN A 212 -8.68 -8.00 10.77
CA ASN A 212 -7.65 -7.92 11.81
C ASN A 212 -8.24 -7.46 13.16
N GLN A 213 -9.53 -7.66 13.34
CA GLN A 213 -10.31 -7.34 14.53
C GLN A 213 -10.19 -5.88 14.94
N GLY A 214 -10.28 -4.96 13.97
CA GLY A 214 -10.42 -3.54 14.28
C GLY A 214 -9.54 -2.57 13.53
N TYR A 215 -9.33 -1.43 14.17
CA TYR A 215 -8.56 -0.32 13.61
C TYR A 215 -7.06 -0.52 13.80
N HIS A 216 -6.48 -1.41 13.00
CA HIS A 216 -5.12 -1.88 13.17
C HIS A 216 -4.05 -0.78 13.04
N SER A 217 -4.24 0.22 12.18
CA SER A 217 -3.33 1.38 12.11
C SER A 217 -3.26 2.13 13.45
N ILE A 218 -4.40 2.29 14.12
CA ILE A 218 -4.49 2.93 15.44
C ILE A 218 -3.85 2.04 16.50
N ARG A 219 -4.12 0.72 16.44
CA ARG A 219 -3.47 -0.27 17.32
C ARG A 219 -1.95 -0.18 17.26
N LEU A 220 -1.38 -0.16 16.05
CA LEU A 220 0.07 -0.04 15.85
C LEU A 220 0.61 1.29 16.40
N THR A 221 -0.11 2.38 16.25
CA THR A 221 0.27 3.70 16.79
C THR A 221 0.23 3.69 18.32
N GLN A 222 -0.85 3.17 18.91
CA GLN A 222 -0.96 3.07 20.37
C GLN A 222 0.12 2.14 20.96
N ASN A 223 0.42 1.03 20.29
CA ASN A 223 1.51 0.15 20.72
C ASN A 223 2.88 0.82 20.66
N ASN A 224 3.13 1.67 19.66
CA ASN A 224 4.44 2.29 19.46
C ASN A 224 4.68 3.51 20.35
N ILE A 225 3.64 4.36 20.52
CA ILE A 225 3.80 5.67 21.20
C ILE A 225 3.22 5.66 22.61
N PHE A 226 2.18 4.86 22.84
CA PHE A 226 1.41 4.82 24.09
C PHE A 226 1.38 3.43 24.72
N SER A 227 2.48 2.69 24.62
CA SER A 227 2.57 1.28 25.06
C SER A 227 2.20 1.05 26.53
N GLU A 228 2.41 2.05 27.39
CA GLU A 228 2.13 2.00 28.83
C GLU A 228 0.68 2.36 29.18
N HIS A 229 -0.12 2.77 28.20
CA HIS A 229 -1.51 3.16 28.39
C HIS A 229 -2.48 2.08 27.93
N SER A 230 -3.67 2.08 28.50
CA SER A 230 -4.76 1.21 28.06
C SER A 230 -5.14 1.51 26.61
N LYS A 231 -5.46 0.47 25.87
CA LYS A 231 -5.93 0.61 24.48
C LYS A 231 -7.34 1.21 24.46
N VAL A 232 -7.60 2.07 23.48
CA VAL A 232 -8.89 2.77 23.32
C VAL A 232 -9.30 2.77 21.85
N GLY A 233 -10.54 2.40 21.56
CA GLY A 233 -11.17 2.57 20.25
C GLY A 233 -10.52 1.76 19.12
N ILE A 234 -9.92 0.60 19.40
CA ILE A 234 -9.19 -0.19 18.39
C ILE A 234 -9.92 -1.48 18.00
N GLY A 235 -10.74 -2.01 18.86
CA GLY A 235 -11.44 -3.27 18.63
C GLY A 235 -11.76 -4.00 19.93
N PRO A 236 -12.09 -5.30 19.89
CA PRO A 236 -12.47 -6.07 21.08
C PRO A 236 -11.46 -6.01 22.23
N GLU A 237 -10.16 -5.91 21.92
CA GLU A 237 -9.10 -5.84 22.93
C GLU A 237 -9.11 -4.53 23.75
N SER A 238 -9.74 -3.48 23.25
CA SER A 238 -9.93 -2.22 23.99
C SER A 238 -11.18 -2.19 24.87
N HIS A 239 -12.03 -3.22 24.78
CA HIS A 239 -13.27 -3.41 25.53
C HIS A 239 -14.33 -2.30 25.33
N ASP A 240 -14.13 -1.39 24.39
CA ASP A 240 -15.02 -0.26 24.08
C ASP A 240 -15.55 -0.30 22.63
N LEU A 241 -15.10 -1.25 21.82
CA LEU A 241 -15.47 -1.40 20.43
C LEU A 241 -15.56 -2.88 20.03
N SER A 242 -16.57 -3.21 19.23
CA SER A 242 -16.72 -4.54 18.63
C SER A 242 -17.23 -4.45 17.20
N PHE A 243 -17.08 -5.53 16.44
CA PHE A 243 -17.54 -5.64 15.07
C PHE A 243 -18.54 -6.77 14.94
N PRO A 244 -19.44 -6.74 13.94
CA PRO A 244 -20.38 -7.81 13.70
C PRO A 244 -19.66 -9.08 13.19
N GLU A 245 -20.35 -10.19 13.28
CA GLU A 245 -19.97 -11.43 12.58
C GLU A 245 -20.25 -11.25 11.07
N PHE A 246 -19.22 -11.08 10.26
CA PHE A 246 -19.38 -10.75 8.84
C PHE A 246 -19.99 -11.87 8.02
N SER A 247 -19.89 -13.13 8.45
CA SER A 247 -20.63 -14.24 7.86
C SER A 247 -22.14 -14.01 7.91
N LYS A 248 -22.67 -13.51 9.05
CA LYS A 248 -24.10 -13.18 9.21
C LYS A 248 -24.50 -11.95 8.39
N ILE A 249 -23.59 -10.98 8.27
CA ILE A 249 -23.80 -9.82 7.38
C ILE A 249 -23.90 -10.28 5.92
N ALA A 250 -22.96 -11.11 5.47
CA ALA A 250 -22.99 -11.67 4.12
C ALA A 250 -24.29 -12.45 3.85
N GLU A 251 -24.71 -13.29 4.78
CA GLU A 251 -25.96 -14.04 4.71
C GLU A 251 -27.19 -13.11 4.63
N ALA A 252 -27.24 -12.08 5.49
CA ALA A 252 -28.36 -11.13 5.54
C ALA A 252 -28.54 -10.36 4.23
N PHE A 253 -27.44 -10.03 3.52
CA PHE A 253 -27.47 -9.40 2.21
C PHE A 253 -27.51 -10.40 1.04
N GLY A 254 -27.48 -11.71 1.30
CA GLY A 254 -27.55 -12.75 0.27
C GLY A 254 -26.26 -12.98 -0.51
N PHE A 255 -25.09 -12.64 0.06
CA PHE A 255 -23.79 -12.93 -0.53
C PHE A 255 -23.38 -14.38 -0.31
N PRO A 256 -22.85 -15.08 -1.33
CA PRO A 256 -22.01 -16.24 -1.12
C PRO A 256 -20.82 -15.84 -0.23
N TYR A 257 -20.63 -16.55 0.89
CA TYR A 257 -19.59 -16.26 1.87
C TYR A 257 -18.49 -17.31 1.83
N TYR A 258 -17.24 -16.83 1.87
CA TYR A 258 -16.01 -17.61 1.99
C TYR A 258 -15.15 -17.03 3.10
N SER A 259 -14.31 -17.86 3.70
CA SER A 259 -13.35 -17.39 4.70
C SER A 259 -12.05 -18.18 4.65
N ALA A 260 -10.95 -17.52 5.02
CA ALA A 260 -9.64 -18.14 5.14
C ALA A 260 -8.97 -17.71 6.46
N HIS A 261 -8.42 -18.68 7.19
CA HIS A 261 -7.81 -18.45 8.49
C HIS A 261 -6.29 -18.52 8.45
N ASN A 262 -5.70 -19.24 7.51
CA ASN A 262 -4.24 -19.37 7.36
C ASN A 262 -3.82 -19.22 5.89
N ASN A 263 -2.51 -19.22 5.63
CA ASN A 263 -2.00 -19.02 4.28
C ASN A 263 -2.39 -20.11 3.27
N ASP A 264 -2.50 -21.35 3.72
CA ASP A 264 -2.87 -22.47 2.82
C ASP A 264 -4.35 -22.44 2.46
N ASP A 265 -5.22 -22.12 3.42
CA ASP A 265 -6.64 -21.87 3.17
C ASP A 265 -6.83 -20.65 2.28
N MET A 266 -6.10 -19.58 2.55
CA MET A 266 -6.17 -18.34 1.79
C MET A 266 -5.91 -18.57 0.30
N LYS A 267 -4.89 -19.34 -0.08
CA LYS A 267 -4.60 -19.62 -1.49
C LYS A 267 -5.77 -20.34 -2.16
N LYS A 268 -6.30 -21.39 -1.53
CA LYS A 268 -7.43 -22.15 -2.06
C LYS A 268 -8.68 -21.28 -2.20
N VAL A 269 -9.00 -20.53 -1.15
CA VAL A 269 -10.19 -19.68 -1.10
C VAL A 269 -10.11 -18.55 -2.12
N VAL A 270 -8.94 -17.93 -2.30
CA VAL A 270 -8.74 -16.90 -3.34
C VAL A 270 -9.02 -17.48 -4.73
N ASP A 271 -8.47 -18.65 -5.05
CA ASP A 271 -8.70 -19.31 -6.35
C ASP A 271 -10.19 -19.63 -6.57
N GLU A 272 -10.88 -20.16 -5.55
CA GLU A 272 -12.30 -20.44 -5.60
C GLU A 272 -13.15 -19.19 -5.81
N VAL A 273 -12.84 -18.12 -5.09
CA VAL A 273 -13.54 -16.81 -5.17
C VAL A 273 -13.36 -16.18 -6.54
N LEU A 274 -12.14 -16.21 -7.07
CA LEU A 274 -11.85 -15.65 -8.41
C LEU A 274 -12.56 -16.43 -9.52
N ALA A 275 -12.71 -17.75 -9.37
CA ALA A 275 -13.43 -18.59 -10.34
C ALA A 275 -14.97 -18.49 -10.23
N LYS A 276 -15.51 -17.95 -9.12
CA LYS A 276 -16.95 -17.86 -8.88
C LYS A 276 -17.57 -16.73 -9.70
N PRO A 277 -18.63 -16.97 -10.51
CA PRO A 277 -19.32 -15.89 -11.20
C PRO A 277 -20.14 -15.01 -10.22
N GLY A 278 -20.30 -13.72 -10.56
CA GLY A 278 -21.10 -12.78 -9.77
C GLY A 278 -20.37 -12.23 -8.53
N PHE A 279 -21.13 -11.71 -7.58
CA PHE A 279 -20.59 -11.12 -6.36
C PHE A 279 -20.29 -12.18 -5.29
N VAL A 280 -19.23 -11.93 -4.52
CA VAL A 280 -18.79 -12.81 -3.43
C VAL A 280 -18.28 -11.97 -2.27
N PHE A 281 -18.53 -12.42 -1.05
CA PHE A 281 -17.94 -11.90 0.19
C PHE A 281 -16.92 -12.90 0.71
N CYS A 282 -15.65 -12.52 0.76
CA CYS A 282 -14.56 -13.35 1.23
C CYS A 282 -13.86 -12.67 2.42
N GLU A 283 -13.82 -13.33 3.57
CA GLU A 283 -13.20 -12.84 4.78
C GLU A 283 -11.83 -13.47 5.00
N ILE A 284 -10.79 -12.67 5.10
CA ILE A 284 -9.41 -13.09 5.33
C ILE A 284 -9.02 -12.71 6.75
N PHE A 285 -8.92 -13.70 7.63
CA PHE A 285 -8.52 -13.48 9.02
C PHE A 285 -7.02 -13.33 9.13
N THR A 286 -6.59 -12.18 9.63
CA THR A 286 -5.18 -11.83 9.78
C THR A 286 -4.82 -11.55 11.24
N ASP A 287 -3.56 -11.80 11.59
CA ASP A 287 -3.06 -11.62 12.96
C ASP A 287 -3.14 -10.16 13.41
N THR A 288 -3.74 -9.92 14.57
CA THR A 288 -3.83 -8.59 15.21
C THR A 288 -2.48 -8.05 15.66
N THR A 289 -1.45 -8.88 15.74
CA THR A 289 -0.09 -8.49 16.10
C THR A 289 0.81 -8.22 14.89
N GLN A 290 0.34 -8.53 13.69
CA GLN A 290 1.13 -8.36 12.48
C GLN A 290 1.48 -6.89 12.24
N VAL A 291 2.77 -6.59 12.19
CA VAL A 291 3.25 -5.26 11.81
C VAL A 291 3.31 -5.11 10.30
N TRP A 292 3.14 -3.88 9.83
CA TRP A 292 3.35 -3.54 8.41
C TRP A 292 4.76 -2.99 8.25
N GLU A 293 5.53 -3.63 7.41
CA GLU A 293 6.96 -3.36 7.24
C GLU A 293 7.37 -3.33 5.75
N PRO A 294 8.38 -2.54 5.39
CA PRO A 294 9.07 -1.58 6.25
C PRO A 294 8.17 -0.38 6.58
N LYS A 295 8.38 0.24 7.75
CA LYS A 295 7.64 1.43 8.16
C LYS A 295 8.55 2.50 8.74
N SER A 296 8.18 3.76 8.56
CA SER A 296 8.75 4.87 9.33
C SER A 296 8.28 4.72 10.77
N SER A 297 9.18 4.28 11.64
CA SER A 297 8.91 4.12 13.06
C SER A 297 9.44 5.35 13.78
N ALA A 298 8.54 6.30 14.08
CA ALA A 298 8.90 7.46 14.88
C ALA A 298 9.50 7.00 16.21
N ARG A 299 10.61 7.61 16.61
CA ARG A 299 11.27 7.37 17.89
C ARG A 299 11.29 8.65 18.71
N ARG A 300 11.15 8.49 20.02
CA ARG A 300 11.26 9.60 20.97
C ARG A 300 12.72 9.67 21.42
N LEU A 301 13.33 10.86 21.27
CA LEU A 301 14.65 11.15 21.80
C LEU A 301 14.59 11.40 23.32
N GLU A 302 15.74 11.45 23.97
CA GLU A 302 15.85 11.68 25.43
C GLU A 302 15.24 13.02 25.87
N ASP A 303 15.30 14.03 25.02
CA ASP A 303 14.70 15.36 25.24
C ASP A 303 13.18 15.39 25.03
N GLY A 304 12.56 14.25 24.65
CA GLY A 304 11.13 14.13 24.37
C GLY A 304 10.74 14.44 22.94
N THR A 305 11.67 14.87 22.09
CA THR A 305 11.41 15.15 20.66
C THR A 305 11.09 13.86 19.93
N ILE A 306 10.05 13.90 19.08
CA ILE A 306 9.69 12.77 18.20
C ILE A 306 10.33 13.01 16.84
N VAL A 307 11.18 12.08 16.39
CA VAL A 307 11.83 12.11 15.09
C VAL A 307 11.38 10.95 14.23
N SER A 308 11.26 11.20 12.94
CA SER A 308 11.03 10.16 11.94
C SER A 308 12.37 9.83 11.26
N PRO A 309 12.73 8.54 11.14
CA PRO A 309 13.94 8.17 10.42
C PRO A 309 13.82 8.51 8.92
N PRO A 310 14.95 8.68 8.22
CA PRO A 310 14.94 8.85 6.77
C PRO A 310 14.48 7.57 6.08
N LEU A 311 14.12 7.67 4.79
CA LEU A 311 13.51 6.54 4.06
C LEU A 311 14.45 5.35 3.85
N GLU A 312 15.75 5.55 3.93
CA GLU A 312 16.74 4.48 3.85
C GLU A 312 16.86 3.68 5.14
N ASP A 313 16.39 4.21 6.28
CA ASP A 313 16.50 3.56 7.60
C ASP A 313 15.13 3.33 8.24
N LEU A 314 14.34 2.47 7.63
CA LEU A 314 13.00 2.12 8.10
C LEU A 314 13.01 0.85 8.98
N ALA A 315 12.04 0.77 9.89
CA ALA A 315 11.84 -0.44 10.71
C ALA A 315 11.24 -1.61 9.90
N PRO A 316 11.70 -2.87 10.08
CA PRO A 316 12.77 -3.28 10.99
C PRO A 316 14.13 -2.79 10.51
N PHE A 317 14.89 -2.19 11.42
CA PHE A 317 16.17 -1.56 11.09
C PHE A 317 17.19 -2.60 10.65
N LEU A 318 17.92 -2.30 9.58
CA LEU A 318 19.05 -3.11 9.16
C LEU A 318 20.21 -2.98 10.16
N PRO A 319 21.09 -4.00 10.25
CA PRO A 319 22.39 -3.85 10.91
C PRO A 319 23.11 -2.59 10.37
N ARG A 320 23.71 -1.81 11.25
CA ARG A 320 24.31 -0.50 10.84
C ARG A 320 25.40 -0.63 9.76
N GLU A 321 26.14 -1.71 9.78
CA GLU A 321 27.12 -2.01 8.72
C GLU A 321 26.44 -2.25 7.38
N GLU A 322 25.40 -3.07 7.36
CA GLU A 322 24.62 -3.36 6.16
C GLU A 322 23.92 -2.10 5.61
N LEU A 323 23.38 -1.24 6.48
CA LEU A 323 22.83 0.03 6.05
C LEU A 323 23.89 0.89 5.34
N ARG A 324 25.09 1.01 5.94
CA ARG A 324 26.19 1.80 5.36
C ARG A 324 26.66 1.26 3.99
N GLU A 325 26.67 -0.05 3.81
CA GLU A 325 26.99 -0.67 2.52
C GLU A 325 25.98 -0.29 1.41
N ASN A 326 24.75 0.02 1.79
CA ASN A 326 23.69 0.41 0.87
C ASN A 326 23.62 1.94 0.63
N LEU A 327 24.48 2.73 1.29
CA LEU A 327 24.50 4.19 1.14
C LEU A 327 25.66 4.62 0.24
N TYR A 328 25.31 5.28 -0.87
CA TYR A 328 26.25 5.95 -1.76
C TYR A 328 26.26 7.47 -1.53
N ILE A 329 25.44 7.93 -0.60
CA ILE A 329 25.31 9.31 -0.15
C ILE A 329 25.84 9.45 1.28
N LYS A 330 26.07 10.70 1.72
CA LYS A 330 26.51 10.94 3.10
C LYS A 330 25.42 10.52 4.09
N PRO A 331 25.73 9.66 5.07
CA PRO A 331 24.81 9.34 6.16
C PRO A 331 24.39 10.61 6.92
N LEU A 332 23.19 10.58 7.49
CA LEU A 332 22.76 11.64 8.42
C LEU A 332 23.42 11.44 9.79
N ASP A 333 23.54 12.53 10.54
CA ASP A 333 24.11 12.47 11.91
C ASP A 333 23.24 11.55 12.79
N GLY A 334 23.85 10.51 13.35
CA GLY A 334 23.19 9.52 14.19
C GLY A 334 22.74 8.22 13.50
N GLU A 335 23.08 8.05 12.21
CA GLU A 335 22.90 6.79 11.43
C GLU A 335 24.02 5.78 11.64
#